data_a04c25a5d77bfb21ef8d56d8e3c28a67
#
_entry.id   a04c25a5d77bfb21ef8d56d8e3c28a67
#
_cell.length_a   1.000
_cell.length_b   1.000
_cell.length_c   1.000
_cell.angle_alpha   90.00
_cell.angle_beta   90.00
_cell.angle_gamma   90.00
#
_symmetry.space_group_name_H-M   'P 1'
#
loop_
_entity.id
_entity.type
_entity.pdbx_description
1 polymer ?
#
loop_
_entity_poly.entity_id
_entity_poly.type
_entity_poly.pdbx_seq_one_letter_code
_entity_poly.pdbx_strand_id
1 'polypeptide(L)'
;MPKKITISPPFSFFDIFYKLNLGKNDYQLYKSGRYSLYYGLKNLLTFNSKINTIYVPTLICPQVLIPIDKLGLNIKYYNIDKNLGIDKKYLSSVVDNKCIVMVINYFGFPSDWDFFNNIKESSKCFLISDNCHSMFTEYNQKKIDSFGDISFNSMRKIVPTLSGSQLFYNNINLNIHDYSDRPRNLNKSDLISILRPLKPSFITKKLGEGEQVGKYDSTKSYDNFFNISNNTNIDKVSSNIYQKYLRDEKSIRESRLNNYKAWRNFLPESDFTFFNDNSVDDKICPYVFPCVPKSEKIMKKWLTWSRTRNTVVINWGNELDELDMDLRMLLFFPVAQNFDISTIAN
;
A
#
# COMPACT_ATOMS: atom_id res chain seq x y z
N MET A 1 -11.78 -22.21 17.50
CA MET A 1 -12.19 -21.73 16.16
C MET A 1 -10.95 -21.58 15.31
N PRO A 2 -10.92 -22.03 14.06
CA PRO A 2 -9.77 -21.83 13.19
C PRO A 2 -9.48 -20.32 13.04
N LYS A 3 -8.18 -19.98 13.02
CA LYS A 3 -7.72 -18.59 12.94
C LYS A 3 -8.11 -18.00 11.59
N LYS A 4 -8.69 -16.80 11.59
CA LYS A 4 -9.07 -16.10 10.34
C LYS A 4 -7.81 -15.73 9.56
N ILE A 5 -7.75 -16.10 8.29
CA ILE A 5 -6.66 -15.76 7.39
C ILE A 5 -6.96 -14.39 6.76
N THR A 6 -6.06 -13.44 6.93
CA THR A 6 -6.24 -12.05 6.53
C THR A 6 -5.15 -11.59 5.55
N ILE A 7 -5.45 -10.58 4.74
CA ILE A 7 -4.49 -10.00 3.78
C ILE A 7 -3.30 -9.37 4.49
N SER A 8 -3.56 -8.57 5.53
CA SER A 8 -2.49 -8.02 6.38
C SER A 8 -2.26 -8.94 7.57
N PRO A 9 -1.01 -9.08 8.08
CA PRO A 9 -0.73 -9.91 9.25
C PRO A 9 -1.45 -9.35 10.47
N PRO A 10 -2.04 -10.21 11.32
CA PRO A 10 -2.73 -9.79 12.51
C PRO A 10 -1.73 -9.29 13.55
N PHE A 11 -2.11 -8.27 14.28
CA PHE A 11 -1.37 -7.76 15.43
C PHE A 11 -1.31 -8.81 16.55
N SER A 12 -0.11 -9.01 17.11
CA SER A 12 0.09 -9.89 18.28
C SER A 12 0.18 -9.07 19.56
N PHE A 13 -0.59 -9.45 20.58
CA PHE A 13 -0.53 -8.79 21.89
C PHE A 13 0.88 -8.86 22.51
N PHE A 14 1.62 -9.95 22.27
CA PHE A 14 2.99 -10.12 22.77
C PHE A 14 3.99 -9.12 22.14
N ASP A 15 3.72 -8.60 20.95
CA ASP A 15 4.60 -7.62 20.30
C ASP A 15 4.61 -6.27 21.02
N ILE A 16 3.62 -5.97 21.88
CA ILE A 16 3.56 -4.73 22.68
C ILE A 16 4.74 -4.60 23.63
N PHE A 17 5.22 -5.72 24.14
CA PHE A 17 6.30 -5.74 25.14
C PHE A 17 7.70 -5.63 24.54
N TYR A 18 7.78 -5.61 23.22
CA TYR A 18 9.06 -5.47 22.54
C TYR A 18 9.54 -4.01 22.60
N LYS A 19 10.73 -3.80 23.16
CA LYS A 19 11.36 -2.47 23.24
C LYS A 19 12.71 -2.51 22.53
N LEU A 20 12.91 -1.56 21.63
CA LEU A 20 14.19 -1.29 20.98
C LEU A 20 14.52 0.20 21.07
N ASN A 21 15.80 0.50 21.12
CA ASN A 21 16.28 1.86 20.94
C ASN A 21 16.28 2.19 19.45
N LEU A 22 15.58 3.25 19.08
CA LEU A 22 15.58 3.79 17.74
C LEU A 22 16.94 4.41 17.46
N GLY A 23 17.67 3.87 16.50
CA GLY A 23 18.81 4.54 15.88
C GLY A 23 18.33 5.72 15.01
N LYS A 24 19.28 6.52 14.50
CA LYS A 24 18.98 7.53 13.48
C LYS A 24 18.56 6.83 12.18
N ASN A 25 17.43 7.21 11.62
CA ASN A 25 16.88 6.62 10.40
C ASN A 25 17.07 7.58 9.20
N ASP A 26 17.23 7.02 8.02
CA ASP A 26 17.27 7.79 6.75
C ASP A 26 15.86 8.08 6.21
N TYR A 27 14.83 7.91 7.04
CA TYR A 27 13.42 8.11 6.69
C TYR A 27 12.64 8.72 7.86
N GLN A 28 11.53 9.34 7.54
CA GLN A 28 10.58 9.86 8.52
C GLN A 28 9.43 8.86 8.76
N LEU A 29 8.94 8.78 10.00
CA LEU A 29 7.91 7.85 10.43
C LEU A 29 6.59 8.55 10.71
N TYR A 30 5.59 8.28 9.89
CA TYR A 30 4.24 8.81 10.04
C TYR A 30 3.22 7.75 10.44
N LYS A 31 2.08 8.19 10.91
CA LYS A 31 0.95 7.35 11.32
C LYS A 31 0.39 6.49 10.18
N SER A 32 0.43 6.97 8.95
CA SER A 32 -0.04 6.22 7.76
C SER A 32 0.50 6.82 6.46
N GLY A 33 0.40 6.06 5.34
CA GLY A 33 0.81 6.51 4.01
C GLY A 33 0.23 7.85 3.57
N ARG A 34 -1.01 8.18 3.98
CA ARG A 34 -1.63 9.48 3.69
C ARG A 34 -0.84 10.65 4.30
N TYR A 35 -0.34 10.49 5.52
CA TYR A 35 0.49 11.52 6.15
C TYR A 35 1.87 11.61 5.52
N SER A 36 2.50 10.47 5.21
CA SER A 36 3.77 10.45 4.46
C SER A 36 3.63 11.15 3.12
N LEU A 37 2.58 10.82 2.35
CA LEU A 37 2.30 11.46 1.07
C LEU A 37 2.06 12.98 1.23
N TYR A 38 1.24 13.38 2.21
CA TYR A 38 0.95 14.80 2.45
C TYR A 38 2.22 15.59 2.73
N TYR A 39 3.06 15.13 3.65
CA TYR A 39 4.28 15.85 4.02
C TYR A 39 5.34 15.79 2.93
N GLY A 40 5.45 14.66 2.22
CA GLY A 40 6.31 14.55 1.04
C GLY A 40 5.92 15.54 -0.06
N LEU A 41 4.64 15.59 -0.40
CA LEU A 41 4.10 16.57 -1.36
C LEU A 41 4.29 18.02 -0.88
N LYS A 42 3.99 18.30 0.38
CA LYS A 42 4.17 19.65 0.96
C LYS A 42 5.62 20.12 0.80
N ASN A 43 6.59 19.24 1.05
CA ASN A 43 8.01 19.57 0.89
C ASN A 43 8.38 19.79 -0.59
N LEU A 44 7.85 18.98 -1.53
CA LEU A 44 8.04 19.19 -2.97
C LEU A 44 7.48 20.53 -3.41
N LEU A 45 6.29 20.90 -2.96
CA LEU A 45 5.65 22.20 -3.29
C LEU A 45 6.41 23.39 -2.68
N THR A 46 7.01 23.22 -1.51
CA THR A 46 7.87 24.25 -0.90
C THR A 46 9.18 24.41 -1.69
N PHE A 47 9.75 23.29 -2.14
CA PHE A 47 10.98 23.29 -2.95
C PHE A 47 10.75 23.88 -4.34
N ASN A 48 9.62 23.58 -4.98
CA ASN A 48 9.26 24.11 -6.31
C ASN A 48 7.79 24.56 -6.35
N SER A 49 7.55 25.84 -6.11
CA SER A 49 6.23 26.45 -6.10
C SER A 49 5.52 26.50 -7.47
N LYS A 50 6.21 26.14 -8.57
CA LYS A 50 5.61 26.06 -9.90
C LYS A 50 4.82 24.77 -10.11
N ILE A 51 5.00 23.77 -9.25
CA ILE A 51 4.26 22.51 -9.33
C ILE A 51 2.78 22.79 -9.04
N ASN A 52 1.91 22.35 -9.94
CA ASN A 52 0.46 22.54 -9.82
C ASN A 52 -0.36 21.30 -10.21
N THR A 53 0.25 20.30 -10.80
CA THR A 53 -0.43 19.11 -11.33
C THR A 53 0.26 17.83 -10.84
N ILE A 54 -0.55 16.83 -10.52
CA ILE A 54 -0.09 15.48 -10.24
C ILE A 54 -0.81 14.49 -11.14
N TYR A 55 -0.05 13.66 -11.83
CA TYR A 55 -0.56 12.52 -12.60
C TYR A 55 -0.55 11.28 -11.73
N VAL A 56 -1.72 10.65 -11.59
CA VAL A 56 -1.91 9.41 -10.82
C VAL A 56 -2.48 8.32 -11.76
N PRO A 57 -2.20 7.04 -11.51
CA PRO A 57 -2.79 5.98 -12.33
C PRO A 57 -4.29 5.84 -12.06
N THR A 58 -5.06 5.37 -13.05
CA THR A 58 -6.50 5.08 -12.88
C THR A 58 -6.75 3.99 -11.83
N LEU A 59 -5.85 3.02 -11.70
CA LEU A 59 -5.90 1.98 -10.67
C LEU A 59 -5.29 2.49 -9.37
N ILE A 60 -6.00 3.33 -8.62
CA ILE A 60 -5.50 3.96 -7.38
C ILE A 60 -6.49 3.82 -6.22
N CYS A 61 -5.99 3.60 -5.02
CA CYS A 61 -6.83 3.64 -3.81
C CYS A 61 -7.39 5.07 -3.60
N PRO A 62 -8.71 5.26 -3.49
CA PRO A 62 -9.31 6.59 -3.32
C PRO A 62 -8.77 7.39 -2.14
N GLN A 63 -8.30 6.73 -1.08
CA GLN A 63 -7.71 7.38 0.08
C GLN A 63 -6.40 8.13 -0.21
N VAL A 64 -5.71 7.81 -1.31
CA VAL A 64 -4.48 8.48 -1.75
C VAL A 64 -4.79 9.88 -2.30
N LEU A 65 -5.98 10.07 -2.86
CA LEU A 65 -6.39 11.35 -3.45
C LEU A 65 -6.66 12.43 -2.39
N ILE A 66 -7.05 12.04 -1.17
CA ILE A 66 -7.39 12.97 -0.06
C ILE A 66 -6.24 13.94 0.29
N PRO A 67 -5.01 13.48 0.58
CA PRO A 67 -3.90 14.40 0.87
C PRO A 67 -3.47 15.24 -0.33
N ILE A 68 -3.65 14.75 -1.55
CA ILE A 68 -3.35 15.49 -2.79
C ILE A 68 -4.31 16.67 -2.95
N ASP A 69 -5.61 16.39 -2.84
CA ASP A 69 -6.68 17.41 -2.92
C ASP A 69 -6.52 18.47 -1.83
N LYS A 70 -6.20 18.07 -0.61
CA LYS A 70 -5.96 19.00 0.51
C LYS A 70 -4.80 19.98 0.28
N LEU A 71 -3.89 19.67 -0.61
CA LEU A 71 -2.79 20.55 -1.03
C LEU A 71 -3.12 21.38 -2.28
N GLY A 72 -4.33 21.24 -2.82
CA GLY A 72 -4.81 22.03 -3.98
C GLY A 72 -4.13 21.68 -5.30
N LEU A 73 -3.55 20.47 -5.41
CA LEU A 73 -2.97 20.00 -6.66
C LEU A 73 -4.06 19.56 -7.65
N ASN A 74 -3.88 19.91 -8.90
CA ASN A 74 -4.74 19.44 -9.99
C ASN A 74 -4.44 17.95 -10.27
N ILE A 75 -5.41 17.09 -9.98
CA ILE A 75 -5.28 15.64 -10.17
C ILE A 75 -5.65 15.29 -11.61
N LYS A 76 -4.74 14.64 -12.32
CA LYS A 76 -4.96 14.06 -13.64
C LYS A 76 -4.63 12.58 -13.63
N TYR A 77 -5.32 11.82 -14.48
CA TYR A 77 -5.16 10.38 -14.53
C TYR A 77 -4.38 9.94 -15.76
N TYR A 78 -3.58 8.88 -15.60
CA TYR A 78 -3.06 8.10 -16.72
C TYR A 78 -3.56 6.67 -16.63
N ASN A 79 -3.82 6.07 -17.79
CA ASN A 79 -4.46 4.76 -17.85
C ASN A 79 -3.51 3.63 -17.47
N ILE A 80 -4.06 2.67 -16.73
CA ILE A 80 -3.48 1.36 -16.46
C ILE A 80 -4.38 0.34 -17.15
N ASP A 81 -3.81 -0.47 -18.03
CA ASP A 81 -4.52 -1.55 -18.72
C ASP A 81 -4.68 -2.80 -17.84
N LYS A 82 -5.41 -3.78 -18.34
CA LYS A 82 -5.67 -5.06 -17.64
C LYS A 82 -4.42 -5.89 -17.32
N ASN A 83 -3.29 -5.59 -17.93
CA ASN A 83 -1.99 -6.23 -17.65
C ASN A 83 -1.10 -5.37 -16.76
N LEU A 84 -1.64 -4.31 -16.15
CA LEU A 84 -0.93 -3.26 -15.41
C LEU A 84 0.05 -2.44 -16.28
N GLY A 85 -0.15 -2.46 -17.60
CA GLY A 85 0.60 -1.66 -18.55
C GLY A 85 0.22 -0.18 -18.47
N ILE A 86 1.20 0.69 -18.70
CA ILE A 86 1.06 2.15 -18.62
C ILE A 86 0.87 2.70 -20.04
N ASP A 87 -0.04 3.64 -20.22
CA ASP A 87 -0.11 4.43 -21.46
C ASP A 87 1.09 5.40 -21.53
N LYS A 88 2.23 4.81 -21.93
CA LYS A 88 3.52 5.52 -22.03
C LYS A 88 3.46 6.70 -22.98
N LYS A 89 2.75 6.55 -24.12
CA LYS A 89 2.64 7.59 -25.14
C LYS A 89 1.90 8.82 -24.62
N TYR A 90 0.75 8.59 -23.99
CA TYR A 90 -0.02 9.68 -23.38
C TYR A 90 0.81 10.39 -22.30
N LEU A 91 1.34 9.62 -21.33
CA LEU A 91 2.05 10.20 -20.20
C LEU A 91 3.27 11.03 -20.65
N SER A 92 4.05 10.54 -21.63
CA SER A 92 5.18 11.29 -22.20
C SER A 92 4.78 12.57 -22.93
N SER A 93 3.54 12.65 -23.44
CA SER A 93 3.08 13.83 -24.19
C SER A 93 2.55 14.97 -23.30
N VAL A 94 2.21 14.67 -22.03
CA VAL A 94 1.50 15.64 -21.16
C VAL A 94 2.31 16.07 -19.93
N VAL A 95 3.40 15.38 -19.61
CA VAL A 95 4.21 15.65 -18.42
C VAL A 95 5.30 16.68 -18.72
N ASP A 96 5.42 17.68 -17.84
CA ASP A 96 6.42 18.74 -17.89
C ASP A 96 7.05 19.00 -16.48
N ASN A 97 7.89 20.02 -16.37
CA ASN A 97 8.60 20.38 -15.14
C ASN A 97 7.71 21.00 -14.04
N LYS A 98 6.41 21.15 -14.27
CA LYS A 98 5.42 21.60 -13.28
C LYS A 98 4.57 20.43 -12.75
N CYS A 99 4.91 19.22 -13.17
CA CYS A 99 4.14 18.03 -12.86
C CYS A 99 4.85 17.14 -11.85
N ILE A 100 4.05 16.43 -11.07
CA ILE A 100 4.43 15.24 -10.32
C ILE A 100 3.82 14.03 -11.02
N VAL A 101 4.55 12.92 -11.11
CA VAL A 101 4.01 11.63 -11.54
C VAL A 101 4.10 10.67 -10.36
N MET A 102 2.96 10.13 -9.95
CA MET A 102 2.89 9.09 -8.93
C MET A 102 2.99 7.72 -9.58
N VAL A 103 3.96 6.94 -9.15
CA VAL A 103 4.23 5.58 -9.63
C VAL A 103 3.85 4.59 -8.53
N ILE A 104 2.92 3.68 -8.82
CA ILE A 104 2.50 2.65 -7.85
C ILE A 104 3.18 1.34 -8.20
N ASN A 105 3.88 0.76 -7.22
CA ASN A 105 4.45 -0.58 -7.31
C ASN A 105 3.38 -1.59 -6.86
N TYR A 106 2.56 -2.04 -7.81
CA TYR A 106 1.37 -2.85 -7.52
C TYR A 106 1.71 -4.22 -6.94
N PHE A 107 0.99 -4.61 -5.90
CA PHE A 107 0.92 -5.95 -5.31
C PHE A 107 2.24 -6.51 -4.77
N GLY A 108 3.30 -5.71 -4.78
CA GLY A 108 4.66 -6.09 -4.41
C GLY A 108 5.64 -6.05 -5.57
N PHE A 109 5.16 -5.86 -6.79
CA PHE A 109 5.97 -5.87 -8.02
C PHE A 109 6.41 -4.45 -8.40
N PRO A 110 7.68 -4.28 -8.83
CA PRO A 110 8.17 -3.00 -9.32
C PRO A 110 7.44 -2.57 -10.59
N SER A 111 7.18 -1.29 -10.72
CA SER A 111 6.71 -0.68 -11.96
C SER A 111 7.86 -0.55 -12.96
N ASP A 112 7.56 -0.07 -14.18
CA ASP A 112 8.57 0.19 -15.22
C ASP A 112 9.41 1.43 -14.88
N TRP A 113 10.34 1.28 -13.95
CA TRP A 113 11.20 2.37 -13.49
C TRP A 113 12.14 2.92 -14.54
N ASP A 114 12.51 2.12 -15.56
CA ASP A 114 13.32 2.61 -16.67
C ASP A 114 12.55 3.65 -17.48
N PHE A 115 11.27 3.39 -17.78
CA PHE A 115 10.38 4.37 -18.41
C PHE A 115 10.20 5.63 -17.56
N PHE A 116 9.93 5.50 -16.25
CA PHE A 116 9.71 6.65 -15.39
C PHE A 116 10.97 7.50 -15.19
N ASN A 117 12.14 6.89 -15.11
CA ASN A 117 13.39 7.63 -15.05
C ASN A 117 13.66 8.40 -16.37
N ASN A 118 13.41 7.78 -17.52
CA ASN A 118 13.54 8.43 -18.82
C ASN A 118 12.58 9.63 -18.96
N ILE A 119 11.32 9.50 -18.53
CA ILE A 119 10.36 10.61 -18.56
C ILE A 119 10.78 11.74 -17.61
N LYS A 120 11.31 11.43 -16.43
CA LYS A 120 11.87 12.41 -15.50
C LYS A 120 13.04 13.18 -16.11
N GLU A 121 13.95 12.48 -16.76
CA GLU A 121 15.12 13.11 -17.41
C GLU A 121 14.72 14.04 -18.54
N SER A 122 13.73 13.67 -19.35
CA SER A 122 13.28 14.45 -20.49
C SER A 122 12.40 15.63 -20.10
N SER A 123 11.44 15.45 -19.21
CA SER A 123 10.46 16.48 -18.82
C SER A 123 10.85 17.29 -17.60
N LYS A 124 11.82 16.83 -16.81
CA LYS A 124 12.21 17.41 -15.49
C LYS A 124 11.07 17.39 -14.46
N CYS A 125 10.10 16.49 -14.61
CA CYS A 125 9.05 16.27 -13.63
C CYS A 125 9.59 15.67 -12.34
N PHE A 126 8.77 15.65 -11.27
CA PHE A 126 9.06 14.94 -10.05
C PHE A 126 8.36 13.58 -10.03
N LEU A 127 9.03 12.58 -9.46
CA LEU A 127 8.47 11.25 -9.30
C LEU A 127 8.21 10.94 -7.83
N ILE A 128 7.02 10.39 -7.54
CA ILE A 128 6.67 9.84 -6.24
C ILE A 128 6.47 8.34 -6.39
N SER A 129 7.20 7.55 -5.58
CA SER A 129 7.03 6.11 -5.51
C SER A 129 6.06 5.73 -4.39
N ASP A 130 4.89 5.19 -4.74
CA ASP A 130 3.97 4.58 -3.78
C ASP A 130 4.31 3.10 -3.60
N ASN A 131 4.97 2.79 -2.48
CA ASN A 131 5.41 1.45 -2.10
C ASN A 131 4.48 0.81 -1.05
N CYS A 132 3.23 1.27 -0.95
CA CYS A 132 2.28 0.71 0.01
C CYS A 132 2.02 -0.79 -0.17
N HIS A 133 2.26 -1.33 -1.36
CA HIS A 133 2.14 -2.76 -1.67
C HIS A 133 3.48 -3.49 -1.79
N SER A 134 4.62 -2.79 -1.78
CA SER A 134 5.92 -3.34 -2.18
C SER A 134 7.03 -3.16 -1.13
N MET A 135 6.67 -2.86 0.11
CA MET A 135 7.62 -2.82 1.20
C MET A 135 8.45 -4.12 1.26
N PHE A 136 9.76 -4.01 1.41
CA PHE A 136 10.76 -5.09 1.37
C PHE A 136 11.02 -5.69 -0.02
N THR A 137 10.47 -5.13 -1.09
CA THR A 137 10.84 -5.49 -2.47
C THR A 137 12.16 -4.82 -2.86
N GLU A 138 12.98 -5.54 -3.61
CA GLU A 138 14.17 -5.02 -4.27
C GLU A 138 13.97 -5.04 -5.79
N TYR A 139 14.53 -4.05 -6.46
CA TYR A 139 14.56 -3.93 -7.91
C TYR A 139 15.94 -3.45 -8.36
N ASN A 140 16.56 -4.14 -9.35
CA ASN A 140 17.91 -3.82 -9.82
C ASN A 140 18.91 -3.65 -8.66
N GLN A 141 18.92 -4.60 -7.71
CA GLN A 141 19.79 -4.63 -6.51
C GLN A 141 19.63 -3.43 -5.56
N LYS A 142 18.53 -2.69 -5.67
CA LYS A 142 18.21 -1.56 -4.80
C LYS A 142 16.86 -1.80 -4.11
N LYS A 143 16.71 -1.30 -2.89
CA LYS A 143 15.39 -1.29 -2.23
C LYS A 143 14.42 -0.43 -3.03
N ILE A 144 13.19 -0.88 -3.18
CA ILE A 144 12.17 -0.15 -3.93
C ILE A 144 11.91 1.25 -3.37
N ASP A 145 12.17 1.46 -2.08
CA ASP A 145 12.04 2.75 -1.41
C ASP A 145 13.07 3.80 -1.90
N SER A 146 14.12 3.40 -2.62
CA SER A 146 15.12 4.32 -3.20
C SER A 146 14.73 4.91 -4.56
N PHE A 147 13.56 4.56 -5.09
CA PHE A 147 13.09 5.06 -6.38
C PHE A 147 12.14 6.26 -6.22
N GLY A 148 12.16 7.16 -7.24
CA GLY A 148 11.44 8.45 -7.20
C GLY A 148 12.22 9.53 -6.44
N ASP A 149 11.76 10.79 -6.49
CA ASP A 149 12.31 11.88 -5.69
C ASP A 149 11.95 11.74 -4.23
N ILE A 150 10.74 11.27 -3.98
CA ILE A 150 10.28 10.79 -2.69
C ILE A 150 9.61 9.43 -2.86
N SER A 151 9.65 8.63 -1.80
CA SER A 151 8.90 7.38 -1.75
C SER A 151 8.23 7.22 -0.39
N PHE A 152 7.13 6.48 -0.35
CA PHE A 152 6.44 6.17 0.89
C PHE A 152 5.80 4.78 0.86
N ASN A 153 5.55 4.22 2.05
CA ASN A 153 4.95 2.90 2.17
C ASN A 153 3.83 2.85 3.22
N SER A 154 3.32 1.65 3.49
CA SER A 154 2.32 1.40 4.55
C SER A 154 2.68 0.13 5.31
N MET A 155 3.31 0.30 6.47
CA MET A 155 3.85 -0.81 7.26
C MET A 155 2.80 -1.87 7.60
N ARG A 156 1.62 -1.47 8.04
CA ARG A 156 0.54 -2.38 8.48
C ARG A 156 0.06 -3.38 7.42
N LYS A 157 0.41 -3.18 6.17
CA LYS A 157 0.09 -4.11 5.08
C LYS A 157 1.00 -5.34 5.08
N ILE A 158 2.24 -5.16 5.53
CA ILE A 158 3.29 -6.19 5.51
C ILE A 158 3.69 -6.61 6.93
N VAL A 159 3.70 -5.67 7.88
CA VAL A 159 4.10 -5.87 9.28
C VAL A 159 2.89 -5.68 10.19
N PRO A 160 2.73 -6.45 11.29
CA PRO A 160 1.56 -6.38 12.16
C PRO A 160 1.61 -5.16 13.09
N THR A 161 1.66 -3.96 12.54
CA THR A 161 1.62 -2.69 13.28
C THR A 161 0.21 -2.10 13.34
N LEU A 162 -0.08 -1.29 14.35
CA LEU A 162 -1.36 -0.57 14.49
C LEU A 162 -1.43 0.62 13.53
N SER A 163 -0.29 1.27 13.33
CA SER A 163 -0.09 2.41 12.45
C SER A 163 1.28 2.30 11.79
N GLY A 164 1.62 3.20 10.89
CA GLY A 164 2.98 3.31 10.41
C GLY A 164 3.10 3.41 8.90
N SER A 165 3.96 4.33 8.51
CA SER A 165 4.41 4.57 7.15
C SER A 165 5.79 5.22 7.22
N GLN A 166 6.67 4.87 6.31
CA GLN A 166 7.93 5.53 6.08
C GLN A 166 7.79 6.53 4.94
N LEU A 167 8.49 7.64 5.04
CA LEU A 167 8.70 8.61 3.98
C LEU A 167 10.19 8.76 3.76
N PHE A 168 10.65 8.51 2.54
CA PHE A 168 12.04 8.65 2.12
C PHE A 168 12.16 9.85 1.19
N TYR A 169 13.23 10.61 1.35
CA TYR A 169 13.63 11.70 0.46
C TYR A 169 14.88 11.24 -0.30
N ASN A 170 14.67 10.82 -1.55
CA ASN A 170 15.75 10.32 -2.40
C ASN A 170 16.42 11.44 -3.21
N ASN A 171 15.72 12.57 -3.37
CA ASN A 171 16.30 13.78 -3.94
C ASN A 171 16.96 14.60 -2.81
N ILE A 172 18.29 14.67 -2.82
CA ILE A 172 19.10 15.34 -1.80
C ILE A 172 18.86 16.86 -1.68
N ASN A 173 18.24 17.46 -2.69
CA ASN A 173 17.93 18.90 -2.69
C ASN A 173 16.63 19.23 -1.92
N LEU A 174 15.89 18.23 -1.50
CA LEU A 174 14.66 18.42 -0.72
C LEU A 174 15.03 18.70 0.75
N ASN A 175 14.81 19.93 1.21
CA ASN A 175 14.98 20.27 2.62
C ASN A 175 13.83 19.68 3.44
N ILE A 176 14.20 18.93 4.48
CA ILE A 176 13.26 18.34 5.41
C ILE A 176 12.92 19.38 6.48
N HIS A 177 11.74 19.98 6.41
CA HIS A 177 11.23 20.93 7.39
C HIS A 177 10.25 20.26 8.36
N ASP A 178 10.29 20.69 9.62
CA ASP A 178 9.26 20.41 10.66
C ASP A 178 8.94 18.93 10.96
N TYR A 179 9.94 18.05 10.96
CA TYR A 179 9.74 16.68 11.39
C TYR A 179 10.23 16.44 12.83
N SER A 180 9.39 15.82 13.64
CA SER A 180 9.77 15.29 14.95
C SER A 180 9.98 13.78 14.87
N ASP A 181 11.19 13.32 15.13
CA ASP A 181 11.52 11.88 15.19
C ASP A 181 10.85 11.12 16.34
N ARG A 182 10.12 11.82 17.22
CA ARG A 182 9.55 11.23 18.42
C ARG A 182 8.24 10.51 18.12
N PRO A 183 8.16 9.19 18.29
CA PRO A 183 6.90 8.46 18.21
C PRO A 183 5.90 9.00 19.25
N ARG A 184 4.64 9.12 18.83
CA ARG A 184 3.56 9.55 19.72
C ARG A 184 3.20 8.49 20.75
N ASN A 185 2.62 8.92 21.85
CA ASN A 185 1.99 8.00 22.79
C ASN A 185 0.73 7.35 22.17
N LEU A 186 0.34 6.19 22.70
CA LEU A 186 -0.92 5.55 22.33
C LEU A 186 -2.10 6.46 22.70
N ASN A 187 -3.06 6.54 21.80
CA ASN A 187 -4.33 7.20 22.05
C ASN A 187 -5.46 6.18 22.28
N LYS A 188 -6.68 6.67 22.57
CA LYS A 188 -7.84 5.81 22.85
C LYS A 188 -8.18 4.86 21.69
N SER A 189 -8.03 5.30 20.42
CA SER A 189 -8.30 4.46 19.24
C SER A 189 -7.27 3.35 19.07
N ASP A 190 -6.00 3.63 19.40
CA ASP A 190 -4.94 2.61 19.38
C ASP A 190 -5.22 1.51 20.42
N LEU A 191 -5.60 1.91 21.65
CA LEU A 191 -5.97 0.97 22.71
C LEU A 191 -7.17 0.09 22.32
N ILE A 192 -8.19 0.67 21.70
CA ILE A 192 -9.33 -0.10 21.16
C ILE A 192 -8.84 -1.11 20.12
N SER A 193 -7.94 -0.72 19.22
CA SER A 193 -7.38 -1.60 18.20
C SER A 193 -6.56 -2.75 18.79
N ILE A 194 -5.77 -2.49 19.84
CA ILE A 194 -5.01 -3.50 20.59
C ILE A 194 -5.94 -4.51 21.26
N LEU A 195 -7.01 -4.03 21.86
CA LEU A 195 -7.95 -4.88 22.62
C LEU A 195 -8.97 -5.60 21.71
N ARG A 196 -9.10 -5.19 20.45
CA ARG A 196 -10.06 -5.77 19.50
C ARG A 196 -9.94 -7.29 19.33
N PRO A 197 -8.74 -7.90 19.22
CA PRO A 197 -8.59 -9.34 19.10
C PRO A 197 -9.03 -10.13 20.35
N LEU A 198 -9.07 -9.47 21.52
CA LEU A 198 -9.48 -10.09 22.80
C LEU A 198 -11.01 -10.07 23.02
N LYS A 199 -11.75 -9.37 22.15
CA LYS A 199 -13.22 -9.29 22.29
C LYS A 199 -13.89 -10.50 21.64
N PRO A 200 -14.96 -11.05 22.25
CA PRO A 200 -15.79 -12.08 21.63
C PRO A 200 -16.32 -11.64 20.25
N SER A 201 -16.42 -12.58 19.32
CA SER A 201 -16.76 -12.32 17.91
C SER A 201 -18.13 -11.62 17.71
N PHE A 202 -19.08 -11.77 18.63
CA PHE A 202 -20.38 -11.08 18.56
C PHE A 202 -20.29 -9.57 18.83
N ILE A 203 -19.25 -9.11 19.58
CA ILE A 203 -19.03 -7.69 19.84
C ILE A 203 -18.34 -7.02 18.65
N THR A 204 -17.52 -7.75 17.89
CA THR A 204 -16.82 -7.22 16.72
C THR A 204 -17.77 -6.89 15.55
N LYS A 205 -18.90 -7.61 15.43
CA LYS A 205 -19.95 -7.28 14.45
C LYS A 205 -20.64 -5.91 14.71
N LYS A 206 -20.66 -5.44 15.96
CA LYS A 206 -21.29 -4.16 16.35
C LYS A 206 -20.31 -2.96 16.25
N LEU A 207 -18.99 -3.21 16.23
CA LEU A 207 -17.94 -2.19 16.17
C LEU A 207 -17.43 -1.94 14.73
N GLY A 208 -18.25 -2.18 13.73
CA GLY A 208 -17.99 -1.89 12.32
C GLY A 208 -16.59 -2.29 11.85
N GLU A 209 -16.49 -2.94 10.74
CA GLU A 209 -15.27 -2.90 9.90
C GLU A 209 -14.97 -1.42 9.75
N GLY A 210 -13.74 -0.97 10.09
CA GLY A 210 -13.42 0.45 10.08
C GLY A 210 -13.92 1.05 8.77
N GLU A 211 -14.63 2.19 8.85
CA GLU A 211 -15.24 2.85 7.70
C GLU A 211 -14.24 2.88 6.56
N GLN A 212 -14.50 2.08 5.53
CA GLN A 212 -13.76 2.19 4.29
C GLN A 212 -14.24 3.48 3.65
N VAL A 213 -13.30 4.34 3.30
CA VAL A 213 -13.61 5.47 2.42
C VAL A 213 -13.99 4.81 1.09
N GLY A 214 -15.28 4.87 0.75
CA GLY A 214 -15.77 4.44 -0.55
C GLY A 214 -15.15 5.26 -1.69
N LYS A 215 -15.87 5.46 -2.77
CA LYS A 215 -15.43 6.31 -3.88
C LYS A 215 -14.98 7.68 -3.37
N TYR A 216 -13.83 8.16 -3.88
CA TYR A 216 -13.38 9.52 -3.60
C TYR A 216 -14.37 10.52 -4.23
N ASP A 217 -14.76 11.50 -3.45
CA ASP A 217 -15.64 12.58 -3.88
C ASP A 217 -15.05 13.91 -3.38
N SER A 218 -14.53 14.71 -4.28
CA SER A 218 -13.86 15.99 -3.97
C SER A 218 -14.78 17.00 -3.27
N THR A 219 -16.10 16.81 -3.31
CA THR A 219 -17.07 17.68 -2.64
C THR A 219 -17.27 17.35 -1.16
N LYS A 220 -16.75 16.21 -0.69
CA LYS A 220 -16.89 15.74 0.70
C LYS A 220 -15.73 16.15 1.57
N SER A 221 -16.01 16.52 2.81
CA SER A 221 -14.97 16.65 3.84
C SER A 221 -14.51 15.28 4.34
N TYR A 222 -13.20 15.06 4.29
CA TYR A 222 -12.53 13.85 4.76
C TYR A 222 -11.79 14.06 6.08
N ASP A 223 -12.12 15.09 6.86
CA ASP A 223 -11.44 15.44 8.11
C ASP A 223 -11.45 14.33 9.15
N ASN A 224 -12.48 13.49 9.17
CA ASN A 224 -12.53 12.30 10.03
C ASN A 224 -11.47 11.25 9.64
N PHE A 225 -11.06 11.18 8.38
CA PHE A 225 -10.09 10.24 7.86
C PHE A 225 -8.67 10.81 7.80
N PHE A 226 -8.56 12.14 7.67
CA PHE A 226 -7.29 12.82 7.50
C PHE A 226 -7.29 14.20 8.16
N ASN A 227 -6.83 14.28 9.41
CA ASN A 227 -6.74 15.52 10.18
C ASN A 227 -5.27 15.85 10.49
N ILE A 228 -4.78 16.96 9.95
CA ILE A 228 -3.40 17.42 10.08
C ILE A 228 -3.12 18.03 11.45
N SER A 229 -4.14 18.53 12.16
CA SER A 229 -3.98 19.16 13.48
C SER A 229 -3.61 18.16 14.58
N ASN A 230 -3.83 16.86 14.35
CA ASN A 230 -3.46 15.80 15.27
C ASN A 230 -2.01 15.38 15.12
N ASN A 231 -1.45 14.78 16.16
CA ASN A 231 -0.12 14.18 16.10
C ASN A 231 -0.07 13.12 14.98
N THR A 232 0.72 13.41 13.94
CA THR A 232 0.79 12.64 12.69
C THR A 232 1.86 11.55 12.72
N ASN A 233 2.67 11.49 13.78
CA ASN A 233 3.76 10.54 13.91
C ASN A 233 3.25 9.12 14.18
N ILE A 234 4.08 8.13 13.89
CA ILE A 234 3.85 6.73 14.26
C ILE A 234 3.70 6.61 15.80
N ASP A 235 2.91 5.66 16.29
CA ASP A 235 2.87 5.35 17.71
C ASP A 235 4.09 4.52 18.16
N LYS A 236 4.43 4.60 19.46
CA LYS A 236 5.60 3.93 20.04
C LYS A 236 5.56 2.41 19.87
N VAL A 237 4.38 1.79 19.98
CA VAL A 237 4.22 0.33 19.88
C VAL A 237 4.50 -0.11 18.44
N SER A 238 3.87 0.55 17.46
CA SER A 238 4.08 0.27 16.05
C SER A 238 5.53 0.48 15.64
N SER A 239 6.18 1.53 16.15
CA SER A 239 7.60 1.79 15.89
C SER A 239 8.50 0.66 16.40
N ASN A 240 8.27 0.17 17.61
CA ASN A 240 9.02 -0.95 18.17
C ASN A 240 8.79 -2.27 17.42
N ILE A 241 7.54 -2.56 17.07
CA ILE A 241 7.19 -3.74 16.26
C ILE A 241 7.89 -3.69 14.92
N TYR A 242 7.85 -2.54 14.26
CA TYR A 242 8.51 -2.36 12.97
C TYR A 242 10.01 -2.68 13.04
N GLN A 243 10.72 -2.16 14.05
CA GLN A 243 12.15 -2.43 14.25
C GLN A 243 12.46 -3.92 14.47
N LYS A 244 11.56 -4.66 15.12
CA LYS A 244 11.67 -6.12 15.24
C LYS A 244 11.60 -6.78 13.86
N TYR A 245 10.56 -6.45 13.08
CA TYR A 245 10.31 -7.09 11.79
C TYR A 245 11.29 -6.68 10.68
N LEU A 246 11.98 -5.55 10.80
CA LEU A 246 13.09 -5.19 9.91
C LEU A 246 14.21 -6.24 9.91
N ARG A 247 14.45 -6.93 11.02
CA ARG A 247 15.46 -7.99 11.13
C ARG A 247 15.05 -9.26 10.42
N ASP A 248 13.74 -9.44 10.24
CA ASP A 248 13.12 -10.63 9.65
C ASP A 248 12.70 -10.41 8.19
N GLU A 249 13.15 -9.31 7.54
CA GLU A 249 12.75 -8.90 6.19
C GLU A 249 12.84 -10.05 5.18
N LYS A 250 13.96 -10.78 5.16
CA LYS A 250 14.18 -11.91 4.26
C LYS A 250 13.15 -13.03 4.48
N SER A 251 12.95 -13.44 5.73
CA SER A 251 11.99 -14.49 6.10
C SER A 251 10.55 -14.11 5.76
N ILE A 252 10.19 -12.84 5.95
CA ILE A 252 8.88 -12.30 5.58
C ILE A 252 8.67 -12.41 4.07
N ARG A 253 9.65 -11.98 3.29
CA ARG A 253 9.64 -12.04 1.83
C ARG A 253 9.49 -13.48 1.33
N GLU A 254 10.32 -14.39 1.81
CA GLU A 254 10.27 -15.82 1.45
C GLU A 254 8.91 -16.45 1.78
N SER A 255 8.37 -16.22 2.97
CA SER A 255 7.07 -16.76 3.37
C SER A 255 5.92 -16.25 2.48
N ARG A 256 5.91 -14.95 2.17
CA ARG A 256 4.91 -14.35 1.29
C ARG A 256 5.01 -14.85 -0.13
N LEU A 257 6.23 -15.02 -0.60
CA LEU A 257 6.51 -15.54 -1.94
C LEU A 257 6.07 -17.00 -2.09
N ASN A 258 6.30 -17.82 -1.06
CA ASN A 258 5.83 -19.20 -1.03
C ASN A 258 4.30 -19.28 -1.07
N ASN A 259 3.62 -18.45 -0.30
CA ASN A 259 2.16 -18.34 -0.34
C ASN A 259 1.66 -17.85 -1.71
N TYR A 260 2.36 -16.90 -2.34
CA TYR A 260 2.03 -16.41 -3.67
C TYR A 260 2.10 -17.54 -4.72
N LYS A 261 3.19 -18.29 -4.73
CA LYS A 261 3.38 -19.45 -5.62
C LYS A 261 2.36 -20.54 -5.36
N ALA A 262 2.01 -20.78 -4.08
CA ALA A 262 0.99 -21.77 -3.73
C ALA A 262 -0.41 -21.38 -4.21
N TRP A 263 -0.80 -20.09 -4.16
CA TRP A 263 -2.05 -19.61 -4.78
C TRP A 263 -2.04 -19.80 -6.29
N ARG A 264 -0.92 -19.50 -6.95
CA ARG A 264 -0.79 -19.68 -8.40
C ARG A 264 -1.04 -21.13 -8.83
N ASN A 265 -0.54 -22.08 -8.03
CA ASN A 265 -0.73 -23.52 -8.28
C ASN A 265 -2.14 -24.01 -7.92
N PHE A 266 -2.78 -23.41 -6.91
CA PHE A 266 -4.10 -23.84 -6.43
C PHE A 266 -5.26 -23.31 -7.25
N LEU A 267 -5.17 -22.05 -7.71
CA LEU A 267 -6.26 -21.41 -8.45
C LEU A 267 -6.29 -21.88 -9.91
N PRO A 268 -7.45 -22.36 -10.43
CA PRO A 268 -7.52 -22.89 -11.78
C PRO A 268 -7.50 -21.79 -12.85
N GLU A 269 -6.72 -21.98 -13.89
CA GLU A 269 -6.67 -21.09 -15.06
C GLU A 269 -8.00 -20.98 -15.81
N SER A 270 -8.88 -21.98 -15.66
CA SER A 270 -10.24 -21.91 -16.20
C SER A 270 -11.09 -20.79 -15.58
N ASP A 271 -10.83 -20.45 -14.32
CA ASP A 271 -11.58 -19.46 -13.55
C ASP A 271 -10.95 -18.06 -13.60
N PHE A 272 -9.62 -17.95 -13.77
CA PHE A 272 -8.90 -16.69 -13.58
C PHE A 272 -7.97 -16.32 -14.74
N THR A 273 -7.73 -15.01 -14.87
CA THR A 273 -6.59 -14.42 -15.55
C THR A 273 -5.60 -13.96 -14.48
N PHE A 274 -4.33 -14.31 -14.62
CA PHE A 274 -3.27 -13.98 -13.67
C PHE A 274 -2.37 -12.89 -14.22
N PHE A 275 -1.78 -12.09 -13.31
CA PHE A 275 -0.75 -11.11 -13.62
C PHE A 275 0.63 -11.73 -13.47
N ASN A 276 1.58 -11.31 -14.30
CA ASN A 276 3.02 -11.65 -14.20
C ASN A 276 3.31 -13.14 -14.02
N ASP A 277 2.96 -13.95 -15.00
CA ASP A 277 3.05 -15.42 -14.95
C ASP A 277 4.49 -15.99 -14.92
N ASN A 278 5.54 -15.22 -15.28
CA ASN A 278 6.79 -15.85 -15.74
C ASN A 278 8.05 -15.64 -14.89
N SER A 279 8.05 -14.84 -13.84
CA SER A 279 9.26 -14.75 -12.98
C SER A 279 8.99 -13.99 -11.69
N VAL A 280 8.41 -14.67 -10.71
CA VAL A 280 8.41 -14.08 -9.36
C VAL A 280 9.81 -14.31 -8.78
N ASP A 281 10.65 -13.30 -8.92
CA ASP A 281 12.01 -13.22 -8.37
C ASP A 281 11.96 -13.31 -6.83
N ASP A 282 12.99 -13.89 -6.22
CA ASP A 282 13.16 -13.98 -4.76
C ASP A 282 13.33 -12.61 -4.09
N LYS A 283 13.52 -11.55 -4.87
CA LYS A 283 13.58 -10.14 -4.44
C LYS A 283 12.22 -9.47 -4.26
N ILE A 284 11.14 -10.11 -4.71
CA ILE A 284 9.79 -9.58 -4.60
C ILE A 284 9.17 -9.92 -3.24
N CYS A 285 8.57 -8.93 -2.59
CA CYS A 285 7.76 -9.11 -1.39
C CYS A 285 6.27 -8.89 -1.73
N PRO A 286 5.51 -9.91 -2.12
CA PRO A 286 4.14 -9.72 -2.56
C PRO A 286 3.23 -9.31 -1.40
N TYR A 287 2.38 -8.31 -1.65
CA TYR A 287 1.34 -7.89 -0.70
C TYR A 287 0.14 -8.83 -0.72
N VAL A 288 -0.29 -9.20 -1.91
CA VAL A 288 -1.43 -10.09 -2.18
C VAL A 288 -1.11 -10.97 -3.37
N PHE A 289 -1.91 -12.01 -3.58
CA PHE A 289 -2.01 -12.69 -4.87
C PHE A 289 -3.17 -12.07 -5.64
N PRO A 290 -2.91 -11.23 -6.67
CA PRO A 290 -3.95 -10.60 -7.46
C PRO A 290 -4.37 -11.51 -8.61
N CYS A 291 -5.68 -11.59 -8.90
CA CYS A 291 -6.18 -12.26 -10.09
C CYS A 291 -7.54 -11.70 -10.50
N VAL A 292 -7.86 -11.82 -11.79
CA VAL A 292 -9.13 -11.37 -12.36
C VAL A 292 -9.99 -12.58 -12.70
N PRO A 293 -11.15 -12.75 -12.06
CA PRO A 293 -12.11 -13.79 -12.44
C PRO A 293 -12.65 -13.56 -13.86
N LYS A 294 -12.78 -14.63 -14.65
CA LYS A 294 -13.29 -14.56 -16.04
C LYS A 294 -14.78 -14.21 -16.15
N SER A 295 -15.49 -14.15 -15.03
CA SER A 295 -16.89 -13.68 -14.96
C SER A 295 -17.31 -13.34 -13.54
N GLU A 296 -18.39 -12.54 -13.39
CA GLU A 296 -19.01 -12.28 -12.08
C GLU A 296 -19.47 -13.55 -11.36
N LYS A 297 -19.93 -14.56 -12.09
CA LYS A 297 -20.33 -15.84 -11.51
C LYS A 297 -19.14 -16.53 -10.82
N ILE A 298 -17.98 -16.51 -11.46
CA ILE A 298 -16.73 -17.05 -10.90
C ILE A 298 -16.30 -16.20 -9.70
N MET A 299 -16.35 -14.88 -9.79
CA MET A 299 -16.07 -13.99 -8.67
C MET A 299 -16.93 -14.32 -7.45
N LYS A 300 -18.23 -14.42 -7.61
CA LYS A 300 -19.18 -14.78 -6.53
C LYS A 300 -18.91 -16.16 -5.95
N LYS A 301 -18.57 -17.16 -6.79
CA LYS A 301 -18.14 -18.50 -6.36
C LYS A 301 -16.97 -18.43 -5.39
N TRP A 302 -15.90 -17.71 -5.74
CA TRP A 302 -14.68 -17.65 -4.95
C TRP A 302 -14.80 -16.76 -3.70
N LEU A 303 -15.60 -15.71 -3.75
CA LEU A 303 -15.96 -14.94 -2.55
C LEU A 303 -16.78 -15.77 -1.56
N THR A 304 -17.65 -16.65 -2.03
CA THR A 304 -18.40 -17.60 -1.19
C THR A 304 -17.47 -18.67 -0.61
N TRP A 305 -16.62 -19.27 -1.44
CA TRP A 305 -15.61 -20.24 -1.02
C TRP A 305 -14.72 -19.68 0.09
N SER A 306 -14.26 -18.45 -0.06
CA SER A 306 -13.37 -17.82 0.94
C SER A 306 -14.03 -17.69 2.33
N ARG A 307 -15.33 -17.40 2.36
CA ARG A 307 -16.11 -17.32 3.62
C ARG A 307 -16.21 -18.68 4.31
N THR A 308 -16.41 -19.77 3.56
CA THR A 308 -16.49 -21.13 4.12
C THR A 308 -15.14 -21.62 4.67
N ARG A 309 -14.02 -21.09 4.13
CA ARG A 309 -12.65 -21.42 4.55
C ARG A 309 -12.06 -20.41 5.53
N ASN A 310 -12.87 -19.52 6.10
CA ASN A 310 -12.43 -18.47 7.03
C ASN A 310 -11.26 -17.62 6.50
N THR A 311 -11.21 -17.44 5.17
CA THR A 311 -10.18 -16.71 4.43
C THR A 311 -10.73 -15.39 3.91
N VAL A 312 -9.99 -14.28 4.08
CA VAL A 312 -10.40 -12.97 3.57
C VAL A 312 -9.93 -12.81 2.13
N VAL A 313 -10.86 -12.85 1.19
CA VAL A 313 -10.65 -12.44 -0.21
C VAL A 313 -11.40 -11.15 -0.44
N ILE A 314 -10.76 -10.16 -1.05
CA ILE A 314 -11.30 -8.82 -1.26
C ILE A 314 -11.46 -8.57 -2.77
N ASN A 315 -12.62 -8.07 -3.19
CA ASN A 315 -12.75 -7.43 -4.50
C ASN A 315 -12.29 -5.97 -4.37
N TRP A 316 -11.09 -5.67 -4.87
CA TRP A 316 -10.46 -4.35 -4.73
C TRP A 316 -10.87 -3.39 -5.84
N GLY A 317 -11.17 -3.88 -7.05
CA GLY A 317 -11.52 -3.04 -8.21
C GLY A 317 -12.90 -2.39 -8.15
N ASN A 318 -13.77 -2.81 -7.24
CA ASN A 318 -15.16 -2.38 -7.17
C ASN A 318 -15.36 -0.89 -6.77
N GLU A 319 -14.32 -0.23 -6.28
CA GLU A 319 -14.39 1.16 -5.78
C GLU A 319 -14.03 2.21 -6.85
N LEU A 320 -13.71 1.80 -8.10
CA LEU A 320 -13.11 2.67 -9.12
C LEU A 320 -14.00 2.75 -10.36
N ASP A 321 -14.52 3.95 -10.68
CA ASP A 321 -15.51 4.15 -11.76
C ASP A 321 -14.93 4.11 -13.17
N GLU A 322 -13.66 4.49 -13.36
CA GLU A 322 -13.02 4.67 -14.68
C GLU A 322 -12.13 3.49 -15.09
N LEU A 323 -12.18 2.39 -14.34
CA LEU A 323 -11.38 1.20 -14.66
C LEU A 323 -11.95 0.38 -15.81
N ASP A 324 -11.05 -0.28 -16.53
CA ASP A 324 -11.36 -1.42 -17.38
C ASP A 324 -12.27 -2.40 -16.63
N MET A 325 -13.31 -2.89 -17.32
CA MET A 325 -14.31 -3.80 -16.74
C MET A 325 -13.67 -5.03 -16.07
N ASP A 326 -12.56 -5.53 -16.63
CA ASP A 326 -11.83 -6.66 -16.08
C ASP A 326 -11.23 -6.32 -14.72
N LEU A 327 -10.62 -5.13 -14.56
CA LEU A 327 -10.02 -4.70 -13.30
C LEU A 327 -11.04 -4.39 -12.19
N ARG A 328 -12.32 -4.17 -12.52
CA ARG A 328 -13.38 -4.04 -11.52
C ARG A 328 -13.65 -5.34 -10.76
N MET A 329 -13.32 -6.48 -11.36
CA MET A 329 -13.47 -7.80 -10.73
C MET A 329 -12.21 -8.25 -9.99
N LEU A 330 -11.17 -7.42 -9.92
CA LEU A 330 -9.87 -7.77 -9.34
C LEU A 330 -10.00 -8.28 -7.90
N LEU A 331 -9.61 -9.52 -7.68
CA LEU A 331 -9.60 -10.17 -6.36
C LEU A 331 -8.20 -10.20 -5.77
N PHE A 332 -8.14 -9.97 -4.46
CA PHE A 332 -6.94 -10.10 -3.63
C PHE A 332 -7.03 -11.32 -2.74
N PHE A 333 -6.17 -12.30 -2.96
CA PHE A 333 -5.98 -13.42 -2.06
C PHE A 333 -4.83 -13.16 -1.10
N PRO A 334 -4.95 -13.59 0.18
CA PRO A 334 -3.96 -13.30 1.21
C PRO A 334 -2.65 -14.09 1.00
N VAL A 335 -1.51 -13.41 1.17
CA VAL A 335 -0.17 -14.04 1.15
C VAL A 335 0.63 -13.74 2.43
N ALA A 336 -0.02 -13.24 3.48
CA ALA A 336 0.66 -12.81 4.70
C ALA A 336 1.50 -13.95 5.32
N GLN A 337 2.64 -13.60 5.87
CA GLN A 337 3.64 -14.55 6.39
C GLN A 337 3.22 -15.37 7.62
N ASN A 338 2.06 -15.09 8.18
CA ASN A 338 1.55 -15.73 9.40
C ASN A 338 0.69 -16.98 9.17
N PHE A 339 0.58 -17.45 7.94
CA PHE A 339 -0.13 -18.70 7.60
C PHE A 339 0.57 -19.40 6.43
N ASP A 340 0.20 -20.65 6.23
CA ASP A 340 0.58 -21.47 5.09
C ASP A 340 -0.68 -21.84 4.31
N ILE A 341 -0.72 -21.54 3.02
CA ILE A 341 -1.87 -21.81 2.15
C ILE A 341 -2.18 -23.31 2.04
N SER A 342 -1.18 -24.18 2.17
CA SER A 342 -1.39 -25.63 2.15
C SER A 342 -2.45 -26.10 3.16
N THR A 343 -2.65 -25.32 4.24
CA THR A 343 -3.66 -25.61 5.29
C THR A 343 -5.10 -25.36 4.83
N ILE A 344 -5.33 -24.66 3.73
CA ILE A 344 -6.66 -24.37 3.17
C ILE A 344 -6.89 -24.96 1.79
N ALA A 345 -5.85 -25.39 1.11
CA ALA A 345 -5.94 -26.01 -0.22
C ALA A 345 -6.47 -27.44 -0.16
N ASN A 346 -6.47 -28.05 1.02
CA ASN A 346 -7.06 -29.35 1.32
C ASN A 346 -8.45 -29.12 1.95
#